data_d3de575e76ca0382c7098c70a13117c5
#
_entry.id   d3de575e76ca0382c7098c70a13117c5
#
_cell.length_a   1.000
_cell.length_b   1.000
_cell.length_c   1.000
_cell.angle_alpha   90.00
_cell.angle_beta   90.00
_cell.angle_gamma   90.00
#
_symmetry.space_group_name_H-M   'P 1'
#
loop_
_entity.id
_entity.type
_entity.pdbx_description
1 polymer ?
#
loop_
_entity_poly.entity_id
_entity_poly.type
_entity_poly.pdbx_seq_one_letter_code
_entity_poly.pdbx_strand_id
1 'polypeptide(L)' 'MSILNTLRDSIITMLDNGVKYGQLKPGIEKEYYASIIIATLEGAIMMSKLRGNNEDITLATRHLETVIRDISI' A
#
# COMPACT_ATOMS: atom_id res chain seq x y z
N MET A 1 19.40 -2.10 9.30
CA MET A 1 18.16 -2.38 8.54
C MET A 1 17.14 -1.29 8.81
N SER A 2 16.54 -0.75 7.77
CA SER A 2 15.55 0.34 7.91
C SER A 2 14.15 -0.25 8.10
N ILE A 3 13.34 0.43 8.93
CA ILE A 3 11.93 0.04 9.13
C ILE A 3 11.18 0.11 7.81
N LEU A 4 11.50 1.09 6.96
CA LEU A 4 10.89 1.23 5.64
C LEU A 4 11.16 0.02 4.76
N ASN A 5 12.39 -0.50 4.76
CA ASN A 5 12.71 -1.68 3.98
C ASN A 5 11.97 -2.91 4.48
N THR A 6 11.81 -3.03 5.80
CA THR A 6 11.04 -4.13 6.38
C THR A 6 9.57 -4.07 5.98
N LEU A 7 8.96 -2.88 6.03
CA LEU A 7 7.58 -2.68 5.58
C LEU A 7 7.42 -2.99 4.09
N ARG A 8 8.36 -2.50 3.29
CA ARG A 8 8.35 -2.74 1.85
C ARG A 8 8.40 -4.23 1.53
N ASP A 9 9.32 -4.94 2.17
CA ASP A 9 9.47 -6.38 1.97
C ASP A 9 8.21 -7.13 2.39
N SER A 10 7.59 -6.74 3.49
CA SER A 10 6.33 -7.34 3.94
C SER A 10 5.21 -7.15 2.92
N ILE A 11 5.08 -5.94 2.37
CA ILE A 11 4.06 -5.66 1.37
C ILE A 11 4.33 -6.40 0.07
N ILE A 12 5.59 -6.48 -0.37
CA ILE A 12 5.96 -7.25 -1.55
C ILE A 12 5.60 -8.72 -1.36
N THR A 13 5.88 -9.27 -0.18
CA THR A 13 5.50 -10.66 0.14
C THR A 13 3.99 -10.85 0.07
N MET A 14 3.21 -9.91 0.58
CA MET A 14 1.75 -9.97 0.49
C MET A 14 1.27 -9.93 -0.95
N LEU A 15 1.88 -9.09 -1.79
CA LEU A 15 1.53 -9.02 -3.21
C LEU A 15 1.92 -10.29 -3.94
N ASP A 16 3.10 -10.87 -3.63
CA ASP A 16 3.52 -12.15 -4.19
C ASP A 16 2.51 -13.25 -3.86
N ASN A 17 2.07 -13.31 -2.62
CA ASN A 17 1.08 -14.30 -2.19
C ASN A 17 -0.26 -14.08 -2.90
N GLY A 18 -0.66 -12.83 -3.09
CA GLY A 18 -1.89 -12.50 -3.82
C GLY A 18 -1.86 -13.01 -5.26
N VAL A 19 -0.72 -12.86 -5.94
CA VAL A 19 -0.55 -13.39 -7.30
C VAL A 19 -0.52 -14.92 -7.28
N LYS A 20 0.23 -15.50 -6.34
CA LYS A 20 0.41 -16.95 -6.22
C LYS A 20 -0.92 -17.66 -6.01
N TYR A 21 -1.80 -17.08 -5.19
CA TYR A 21 -3.10 -17.69 -4.87
C TYR A 21 -4.24 -17.21 -5.78
N GLY A 22 -3.93 -16.52 -6.86
CA GLY A 22 -4.92 -16.14 -7.87
C GLY A 22 -5.85 -15.00 -7.47
N GLN A 23 -5.49 -14.22 -6.47
CA GLN A 23 -6.28 -13.08 -6.01
C GLN A 23 -5.91 -11.80 -6.74
N LEU A 24 -4.66 -11.67 -7.15
CA LEU A 24 -4.15 -10.51 -7.88
C LEU A 24 -3.72 -10.91 -9.29
N LYS A 25 -3.77 -9.95 -10.20
CA LYS A 25 -3.39 -10.16 -11.58
C LYS A 25 -1.92 -10.56 -11.70
N PRO A 26 -1.57 -11.55 -12.52
CA PRO A 26 -0.16 -11.90 -12.75
C PRO A 26 0.54 -10.76 -13.50
N GLY A 27 1.84 -10.62 -13.25
CA GLY A 27 2.64 -9.62 -13.96
C GLY A 27 2.56 -8.21 -13.39
N ILE A 28 1.93 -8.00 -12.23
CA ILE A 28 1.92 -6.68 -11.60
C ILE A 28 3.32 -6.28 -11.15
N GLU A 29 3.61 -5.00 -11.20
CA GLU A 29 4.87 -4.45 -10.73
C GLU A 29 4.84 -4.32 -9.20
N LYS A 30 5.23 -5.37 -8.50
CA LYS A 30 5.10 -5.46 -7.04
C LYS A 30 5.86 -4.36 -6.31
N GLU A 31 7.08 -4.05 -6.76
CA GLU A 31 7.86 -2.99 -6.13
C GLU A 31 7.22 -1.62 -6.29
N TYR A 32 6.66 -1.36 -7.47
CA TYR A 32 5.93 -0.13 -7.73
C TYR A 32 4.74 0.01 -6.78
N TYR A 33 3.91 -1.02 -6.69
CA TYR A 33 2.71 -0.97 -5.83
C TYR A 33 3.08 -0.90 -4.36
N ALA A 34 4.12 -1.61 -3.93
CA ALA A 34 4.58 -1.53 -2.55
C ALA A 34 5.01 -0.10 -2.21
N SER A 35 5.75 0.56 -3.10
CA SER A 35 6.19 1.93 -2.89
C SER A 35 5.02 2.91 -2.83
N ILE A 36 4.03 2.76 -3.71
CA ILE A 36 2.83 3.62 -3.72
C ILE A 36 2.03 3.44 -2.43
N ILE A 37 1.85 2.21 -1.98
CA ILE A 37 1.11 1.92 -0.76
C ILE A 37 1.81 2.57 0.45
N ILE A 38 3.11 2.38 0.58
CA ILE A 38 3.88 2.93 1.69
C ILE A 38 3.86 4.46 1.66
N ALA A 39 4.14 5.06 0.50
CA ALA A 39 4.16 6.51 0.37
C ALA A 39 2.81 7.14 0.70
N THR A 40 1.73 6.51 0.27
CA THR A 40 0.37 6.98 0.54
C THR A 40 0.06 6.94 2.03
N LEU A 41 0.40 5.84 2.70
CA LEU A 41 0.17 5.70 4.14
C LEU A 41 1.03 6.66 4.96
N GLU A 42 2.30 6.77 4.64
CA GLU A 42 3.20 7.68 5.37
C GLU A 42 2.81 9.14 5.20
N GLY A 43 2.46 9.55 3.99
CA GLY A 43 1.97 10.88 3.74
C GLY A 43 0.69 11.18 4.52
N ALA A 44 -0.23 10.23 4.55
CA ALA A 44 -1.48 10.37 5.29
C ALA A 44 -1.25 10.48 6.79
N ILE A 45 -0.33 9.68 7.33
CA ILE A 45 0.00 9.73 8.76
C ILE A 45 0.59 11.09 9.11
N MET A 46 1.52 11.58 8.31
CA MET A 46 2.12 12.90 8.52
C MET A 46 1.07 14.00 8.48
N MET A 47 0.21 13.99 7.47
CA MET A 47 -0.83 14.99 7.31
C MET A 47 -1.83 14.96 8.48
N SER A 48 -2.19 13.77 8.93
CA SER A 48 -3.09 13.60 10.07
C SER A 48 -2.48 14.16 11.35
N LYS A 49 -1.19 13.99 11.56
CA LYS A 49 -0.50 14.57 12.72
C LYS A 49 -0.50 16.10 12.65
N LEU A 50 -0.23 16.65 11.48
CA LEU A 50 -0.21 18.10 11.29
C LEU A 50 -1.58 18.73 11.46
N ARG A 51 -2.64 18.06 11.00
CA ARG A 51 -4.02 18.58 11.11
C ARG A 51 -4.70 18.24 12.43
N GLY A 52 -4.19 17.23 13.14
CA GLY A 52 -4.79 16.81 14.40
C GLY A 52 -6.06 15.98 14.26
N ASN A 53 -6.29 15.33 13.10
CA ASN A 53 -7.44 14.46 12.90
C ASN A 53 -7.08 13.34 11.92
N ASN A 54 -7.99 12.39 11.73
CA ASN A 54 -7.77 11.20 10.91
C ASN A 54 -8.38 11.28 9.51
N GLU A 55 -8.75 12.45 9.05
CA GLU A 55 -9.39 12.61 7.75
C GLU A 55 -8.48 12.15 6.61
N ASP A 56 -7.20 12.53 6.66
CA ASP A 56 -6.27 12.15 5.60
C ASP A 56 -6.01 10.65 5.58
N ILE A 57 -6.01 9.99 6.74
CA ILE A 57 -5.87 8.53 6.81
C ILE A 57 -7.08 7.86 6.16
N THR A 58 -8.28 8.37 6.41
CA THR A 58 -9.50 7.85 5.81
C THR A 58 -9.47 7.98 4.29
N LEU A 59 -9.06 9.13 3.78
CA LEU A 59 -8.96 9.37 2.34
C LEU A 59 -7.90 8.49 1.69
N ALA A 60 -6.75 8.32 2.35
CA ALA A 60 -5.69 7.45 1.85
C ALA A 60 -6.14 6.00 1.78
N THR A 61 -6.84 5.52 2.80
CA THR A 61 -7.37 4.15 2.83
C THR A 61 -8.33 3.93 1.67
N ARG A 62 -9.20 4.89 1.41
CA ARG A 62 -10.12 4.86 0.28
C ARG A 62 -9.40 4.75 -1.06
N HIS A 63 -8.33 5.51 -1.23
CA HIS A 63 -7.51 5.46 -2.44
C HIS A 63 -6.83 4.11 -2.59
N LEU A 64 -6.28 3.58 -1.49
CA LEU A 64 -5.62 2.28 -1.51
C LEU A 64 -6.58 1.14 -1.85
N GLU A 65 -7.83 1.23 -1.41
CA GLU A 65 -8.85 0.27 -1.83
C GLU A 65 -9.02 0.25 -3.34
N THR A 66 -9.01 1.42 -3.98
CA THR A 66 -9.09 1.55 -5.43
C THR A 66 -7.86 0.93 -6.10
N VAL A 67 -6.66 1.22 -5.57
CA VAL A 67 -5.41 0.67 -6.08
C VAL A 67 -5.44 -0.86 -6.04
N ILE A 68 -5.84 -1.44 -4.91
CA ILE A 68 -5.90 -2.90 -4.75
C ILE A 68 -6.97 -3.50 -5.69
N ARG A 69 -8.09 -2.84 -5.83
CA ARG A 69 -9.15 -3.29 -6.75
C ARG A 69 -8.65 -3.34 -8.19
N ASP A 70 -7.84 -2.37 -8.61
CA ASP A 70 -7.32 -2.31 -9.97
C ASP A 70 -6.37 -3.47 -10.29
N ILE A 71 -5.68 -4.01 -9.29
CA ILE A 71 -4.77 -5.14 -9.48
C ILE A 71 -5.39 -6.49 -9.08
N SER A 72 -6.62 -6.48 -8.61
CA SER A 72 -7.34 -7.70 -8.24
C SER A 72 -8.00 -8.35 -9.45
N ILE A 73 -8.08 -9.66 -9.41
CA ILE A 73 -8.74 -10.44 -10.46
C ILE A 73 -10.26 -10.30 -10.33
#